data_b569816a9a467463804fc45ef9be3b49
#
_entry.id   b569816a9a467463804fc45ef9be3b49
#
_cell.length_a   1.000
_cell.length_b   1.000
_cell.length_c   1.000
_cell.angle_alpha   90.00
_cell.angle_beta   90.00
_cell.angle_gamma   90.00
#
_symmetry.space_group_name_H-M   'P 1'
#
loop_
_entity.id
_entity.type
_entity.pdbx_description
1 polymer ?
#
loop_
_entity_poly.entity_id
_entity_poly.type
_entity_poly.pdbx_seq_one_letter_code
_entity_poly.pdbx_strand_id
1 'polypeptide(L)'
;MKLLKDKSYVALCYMTGILPIKKYSTGSALNMFDEYTFLKDRIFDEYFGFTSEEVISLCEKNDEIKFSELENWYNGYLTIKGKKIYNPRSVVKALQNKHCESYWTNTGAMDEVAEYLKYNTMEIREDVIEMVSGGKIDIIINEEFRAGQEAPKTKKEIYSAMIILGFLSYHDGYLKIPNKELMLEFEKALADESFGVVSEIIENSRKMLKATVSGDCETVVSLLHDIHNSEIPILQYNDENSLSCVLTLVYLSARDTYRVEREEKSGKGYTDFSFHPIRKRDKAFIVELKKDEKVDIALAQIKEKEYVQKFKSENNEVLAVAIAICYDSKTKKHSCKIERIQ
;
A
#
# COMPACT_ATOMS: atom_id res chain seq x y z
N MET A 1 -11.78 -0.89 -38.50
CA MET A 1 -12.80 -1.96 -38.57
C MET A 1 -13.18 -2.37 -39.98
N LYS A 2 -13.46 -1.45 -40.95
CA LYS A 2 -13.73 -1.78 -42.34
C LYS A 2 -12.62 -2.62 -43.05
N LEU A 3 -11.40 -2.61 -42.49
CA LEU A 3 -10.25 -3.36 -43.03
C LEU A 3 -10.13 -4.80 -42.48
N LEU A 4 -10.87 -5.15 -41.44
CA LEU A 4 -10.70 -6.44 -40.72
C LEU A 4 -11.93 -7.33 -40.86
N LYS A 5 -13.13 -6.76 -40.66
CA LYS A 5 -14.38 -7.53 -40.65
C LYS A 5 -14.74 -8.05 -42.05
N ASP A 6 -15.06 -9.35 -42.10
CA ASP A 6 -15.51 -10.06 -43.31
C ASP A 6 -14.53 -9.98 -44.50
N LYS A 7 -13.22 -9.97 -44.19
CA LYS A 7 -12.16 -9.96 -45.19
C LYS A 7 -11.52 -11.32 -45.35
N SER A 8 -11.54 -11.86 -46.57
CA SER A 8 -10.99 -13.19 -46.87
C SER A 8 -9.48 -13.33 -46.62
N TYR A 9 -8.75 -12.22 -46.52
CA TYR A 9 -7.32 -12.19 -46.23
C TYR A 9 -6.98 -12.10 -44.74
N VAL A 10 -7.99 -11.99 -43.88
CA VAL A 10 -7.81 -11.91 -42.42
C VAL A 10 -8.22 -13.22 -41.79
N ALA A 11 -7.23 -14.02 -41.34
CA ALA A 11 -7.46 -15.27 -40.64
C ALA A 11 -7.64 -15.06 -39.09
N LEU A 12 -6.89 -14.13 -38.52
CA LEU A 12 -6.94 -13.80 -37.11
C LEU A 12 -6.55 -12.32 -36.92
N CYS A 13 -7.18 -11.66 -35.97
CA CYS A 13 -6.76 -10.34 -35.48
C CYS A 13 -6.63 -10.35 -33.98
N TYR A 14 -5.41 -10.09 -33.47
CA TYR A 14 -5.10 -9.95 -32.06
C TYR A 14 -4.78 -8.49 -31.78
N MET A 15 -5.50 -7.91 -30.82
CA MET A 15 -5.30 -6.53 -30.39
C MET A 15 -5.00 -6.49 -28.91
N THR A 16 -4.06 -5.65 -28.51
CA THR A 16 -3.76 -5.34 -27.11
C THR A 16 -3.87 -3.83 -26.88
N GLY A 17 -4.20 -3.44 -25.68
CA GLY A 17 -4.26 -2.05 -25.25
C GLY A 17 -4.40 -1.93 -23.75
N ILE A 18 -4.06 -0.78 -23.19
CA ILE A 18 -4.18 -0.51 -21.76
C ILE A 18 -5.66 -0.39 -21.38
N LEU A 19 -6.44 0.32 -22.16
CA LEU A 19 -7.86 0.54 -21.93
C LEU A 19 -8.71 -0.25 -22.92
N PRO A 20 -9.80 -0.87 -22.46
CA PRO A 20 -10.81 -1.45 -23.32
C PRO A 20 -11.37 -0.39 -24.28
N ILE A 21 -11.65 -0.77 -25.51
CA ILE A 21 -12.18 0.16 -26.53
C ILE A 21 -13.65 0.47 -26.23
N LYS A 22 -14.01 1.75 -26.26
CA LYS A 22 -15.40 2.18 -26.12
C LYS A 22 -16.26 1.58 -27.24
N LYS A 23 -17.30 0.83 -26.85
CA LYS A 23 -18.31 0.35 -27.79
C LYS A 23 -19.30 1.49 -28.06
N TYR A 24 -19.16 2.15 -29.21
CA TYR A 24 -20.16 3.15 -29.62
C TYR A 24 -21.52 2.49 -29.85
N SER A 25 -22.60 3.19 -29.64
CA SER A 25 -23.98 2.70 -29.73
C SER A 25 -24.39 2.17 -31.11
N THR A 26 -23.64 2.45 -32.14
CA THR A 26 -23.75 1.82 -33.48
C THR A 26 -23.06 0.47 -33.54
N GLY A 27 -23.07 -0.23 -32.51
CA GLY A 27 -22.48 -1.45 -31.97
C GLY A 27 -22.08 -2.62 -32.87
N SER A 28 -22.27 -2.53 -34.15
CA SER A 28 -22.01 -3.63 -35.08
C SER A 28 -20.53 -3.83 -35.45
N ALA A 29 -19.68 -2.83 -35.18
CA ALA A 29 -18.31 -2.87 -35.70
C ALA A 29 -17.29 -3.61 -34.81
N LEU A 30 -17.58 -3.75 -33.51
CA LEU A 30 -16.68 -4.36 -32.52
C LEU A 30 -17.17 -5.70 -31.96
N ASN A 31 -18.37 -6.15 -32.34
CA ASN A 31 -18.94 -7.41 -31.86
C ASN A 31 -18.25 -8.66 -32.45
N MET A 32 -17.27 -8.48 -33.32
CA MET A 32 -16.45 -9.55 -33.87
C MET A 32 -15.23 -9.92 -33.01
N PHE A 33 -14.98 -9.16 -31.92
CA PHE A 33 -13.89 -9.43 -31.01
C PHE A 33 -14.43 -9.97 -29.69
N ASP A 34 -13.82 -11.03 -29.19
CA ASP A 34 -13.90 -11.42 -27.80
C ASP A 34 -12.93 -10.52 -27.03
N GLU A 35 -13.41 -9.92 -25.95
CA GLU A 35 -12.66 -8.97 -25.14
C GLU A 35 -12.32 -9.64 -23.81
N TYR A 36 -11.04 -9.70 -23.49
CA TYR A 36 -10.50 -10.26 -22.27
C TYR A 36 -9.92 -9.14 -21.40
N THR A 37 -10.29 -9.10 -20.13
CA THR A 37 -9.81 -8.09 -19.17
C THR A 37 -9.37 -8.77 -17.88
N PHE A 38 -8.37 -8.20 -17.24
CA PHE A 38 -7.83 -8.75 -15.97
C PHE A 38 -8.90 -8.98 -14.90
N LEU A 39 -9.93 -8.13 -14.85
CA LEU A 39 -10.97 -8.20 -13.82
C LEU A 39 -12.05 -9.28 -14.05
N LYS A 40 -12.24 -9.73 -15.29
CA LYS A 40 -13.38 -10.59 -15.64
C LYS A 40 -12.97 -11.89 -16.29
N ASP A 41 -11.74 -12.00 -16.75
CA ASP A 41 -11.28 -13.16 -17.47
C ASP A 41 -10.92 -14.30 -16.52
N ARG A 42 -11.40 -15.50 -16.84
CA ARG A 42 -11.08 -16.75 -16.13
C ARG A 42 -10.17 -17.68 -16.92
N ILE A 43 -9.89 -17.35 -18.19
CA ILE A 43 -9.14 -18.20 -19.12
C ILE A 43 -7.71 -17.67 -19.23
N PHE A 44 -7.56 -16.35 -19.42
CA PHE A 44 -6.28 -15.70 -19.68
C PHE A 44 -5.81 -14.80 -18.54
N ASP A 45 -6.40 -14.92 -17.37
CA ASP A 45 -6.12 -14.07 -16.20
C ASP A 45 -4.65 -14.10 -15.76
N GLU A 46 -3.92 -15.20 -16.00
CA GLU A 46 -2.51 -15.35 -15.68
C GLU A 46 -1.56 -14.68 -16.70
N TYR A 47 -2.05 -14.28 -17.87
CA TYR A 47 -1.23 -13.68 -18.93
C TYR A 47 -1.19 -12.15 -18.92
N PHE A 48 -1.80 -11.52 -17.92
CA PHE A 48 -1.74 -10.05 -17.75
C PHE A 48 -0.51 -9.57 -16.99
N GLY A 49 0.33 -10.47 -16.50
CA GLY A 49 1.57 -10.16 -15.79
C GLY A 49 2.39 -11.42 -15.55
N PHE A 50 3.41 -11.35 -14.71
CA PHE A 50 4.16 -12.54 -14.31
C PHE A 50 3.49 -13.22 -13.12
N THR A 51 3.45 -14.56 -13.17
CA THR A 51 3.07 -15.39 -12.04
C THR A 51 4.21 -15.50 -11.02
N SER A 52 3.93 -15.98 -9.81
CA SER A 52 4.97 -16.21 -8.79
C SER A 52 6.03 -17.20 -9.27
N GLU A 53 5.62 -18.25 -9.96
CA GLU A 53 6.50 -19.31 -10.49
C GLU A 53 7.47 -18.74 -11.53
N GLU A 54 6.99 -17.87 -12.41
CA GLU A 54 7.82 -17.20 -13.42
C GLU A 54 8.83 -16.26 -12.76
N VAL A 55 8.41 -15.47 -11.75
CA VAL A 55 9.32 -14.58 -11.02
C VAL A 55 10.37 -15.37 -10.24
N ILE A 56 10.01 -16.49 -9.60
CA ILE A 56 10.97 -17.39 -8.93
C ILE A 56 12.01 -17.89 -9.95
N SER A 57 11.54 -18.38 -11.11
CA SER A 57 12.46 -18.87 -12.17
C SER A 57 13.38 -17.77 -12.72
N LEU A 58 12.92 -16.51 -12.75
CA LEU A 58 13.78 -15.38 -13.12
C LEU A 58 14.81 -15.07 -12.04
N CYS A 59 14.45 -15.17 -10.75
CA CYS A 59 15.39 -14.99 -9.63
C CYS A 59 16.47 -16.06 -9.61
N GLU A 60 16.13 -17.33 -9.90
CA GLU A 60 17.12 -18.43 -9.97
C GLU A 60 18.21 -18.19 -11.03
N LYS A 61 17.93 -17.38 -12.03
CA LYS A 61 18.91 -16.98 -13.07
C LYS A 61 19.67 -15.70 -12.71
N ASN A 62 19.34 -15.07 -11.58
CA ASN A 62 19.89 -13.79 -11.15
C ASN A 62 20.06 -13.75 -9.63
N ASP A 63 21.24 -14.13 -9.16
CA ASP A 63 21.54 -14.33 -7.72
C ASP A 63 21.58 -13.02 -6.89
N GLU A 64 21.39 -11.85 -7.50
CA GLU A 64 21.60 -10.57 -6.81
C GLU A 64 20.36 -10.00 -6.11
N ILE A 65 19.15 -10.38 -6.54
CA ILE A 65 17.89 -9.96 -5.91
C ILE A 65 17.13 -11.19 -5.43
N LYS A 66 16.68 -11.14 -4.18
CA LYS A 66 15.88 -12.21 -3.60
C LYS A 66 14.42 -12.12 -4.06
N PHE A 67 13.78 -13.27 -4.26
CA PHE A 67 12.35 -13.35 -4.58
C PHE A 67 11.48 -12.54 -3.60
N SER A 68 11.77 -12.62 -2.29
CA SER A 68 11.03 -11.88 -1.26
C SER A 68 11.07 -10.36 -1.43
N GLU A 69 12.15 -9.83 -2.04
CA GLU A 69 12.28 -8.41 -2.33
C GLU A 69 11.40 -8.01 -3.52
N LEU A 70 11.42 -8.79 -4.61
CA LEU A 70 10.53 -8.58 -5.76
C LEU A 70 9.06 -8.76 -5.37
N GLU A 71 8.76 -9.71 -4.48
CA GLU A 71 7.41 -9.93 -3.95
C GLU A 71 6.90 -8.69 -3.21
N ASN A 72 7.70 -8.11 -2.32
CA ASN A 72 7.32 -6.92 -1.58
C ASN A 72 7.11 -5.69 -2.49
N TRP A 73 7.94 -5.55 -3.52
CA TRP A 73 7.93 -4.37 -4.38
C TRP A 73 6.88 -4.41 -5.49
N TYR A 74 6.60 -5.57 -6.11
CA TYR A 74 5.89 -5.63 -7.40
C TYR A 74 4.73 -6.63 -7.45
N ASN A 75 4.46 -7.36 -6.37
CA ASN A 75 3.31 -8.23 -6.24
C ASN A 75 2.04 -7.42 -5.88
N GLY A 76 0.93 -8.10 -5.69
CA GLY A 76 -0.29 -7.57 -5.04
C GLY A 76 -1.50 -7.46 -5.94
N TYR A 77 -1.37 -7.76 -7.21
CA TYR A 77 -2.51 -7.97 -8.07
C TYR A 77 -2.98 -9.43 -7.94
N LEU A 78 -4.29 -9.61 -7.87
CA LEU A 78 -4.89 -10.94 -7.77
C LEU A 78 -5.80 -11.19 -8.97
N THR A 79 -5.64 -12.34 -9.60
CA THR A 79 -6.60 -12.81 -10.60
C THR A 79 -7.94 -13.12 -9.94
N ILE A 80 -8.99 -13.34 -10.73
CA ILE A 80 -10.29 -13.81 -10.21
C ILE A 80 -10.14 -15.09 -9.38
N LYS A 81 -9.19 -15.95 -9.75
CA LYS A 81 -8.90 -17.21 -9.03
C LYS A 81 -8.00 -17.03 -7.81
N GLY A 82 -7.62 -15.79 -7.47
CA GLY A 82 -6.76 -15.49 -6.33
C GLY A 82 -5.27 -15.74 -6.57
N LYS A 83 -4.82 -15.97 -7.81
CA LYS A 83 -3.39 -16.07 -8.12
C LYS A 83 -2.73 -14.71 -8.08
N LYS A 84 -1.50 -14.67 -7.56
CA LYS A 84 -0.67 -13.48 -7.48
C LYS A 84 -0.05 -13.16 -8.85
N ILE A 85 -0.17 -11.90 -9.26
CA ILE A 85 0.39 -11.38 -10.49
C ILE A 85 1.31 -10.18 -10.18
N TYR A 86 2.44 -10.16 -10.84
CA TYR A 86 3.49 -9.15 -10.69
C TYR A 86 3.54 -8.24 -11.92
N ASN A 87 3.91 -6.98 -11.72
CA ASN A 87 4.15 -6.06 -12.82
C ASN A 87 5.40 -6.49 -13.63
N PRO A 88 5.26 -6.91 -14.90
CA PRO A 88 6.38 -7.44 -15.67
C PRO A 88 7.49 -6.42 -15.92
N ARG A 89 7.12 -5.14 -16.18
CA ARG A 89 8.09 -4.08 -16.42
C ARG A 89 8.99 -3.86 -15.21
N SER A 90 8.39 -3.75 -14.03
CA SER A 90 9.12 -3.47 -12.81
C SER A 90 9.99 -4.64 -12.39
N VAL A 91 9.50 -5.88 -12.51
CA VAL A 91 10.30 -7.09 -12.26
C VAL A 91 11.52 -7.16 -13.18
N VAL A 92 11.32 -7.00 -14.50
CA VAL A 92 12.42 -7.06 -15.48
C VAL A 92 13.45 -5.96 -15.23
N LYS A 93 13.00 -4.73 -14.94
CA LYS A 93 13.90 -3.61 -14.65
C LYS A 93 14.68 -3.79 -13.36
N ALA A 94 14.04 -4.28 -12.31
CA ALA A 94 14.72 -4.59 -11.05
C ALA A 94 15.84 -5.61 -11.27
N LEU A 95 15.54 -6.71 -11.96
CA LEU A 95 16.53 -7.75 -12.27
C LEU A 95 17.68 -7.23 -13.15
N GLN A 96 17.37 -6.37 -14.16
CA GLN A 96 18.41 -5.76 -15.00
C GLN A 96 19.32 -4.79 -14.24
N ASN A 97 18.71 -3.96 -13.37
CA ASN A 97 19.43 -2.93 -12.62
C ASN A 97 19.98 -3.44 -11.28
N LYS A 98 19.65 -4.69 -10.89
CA LYS A 98 20.07 -5.33 -9.65
C LYS A 98 19.62 -4.56 -8.40
N HIS A 99 18.51 -3.87 -8.51
CA HIS A 99 17.94 -3.03 -7.46
C HIS A 99 16.43 -2.87 -7.62
N CYS A 100 15.68 -2.89 -6.51
CA CYS A 100 14.24 -2.62 -6.50
C CYS A 100 13.96 -1.14 -6.23
N GLU A 101 13.24 -0.50 -7.14
CA GLU A 101 12.77 0.89 -7.05
C GLU A 101 11.47 1.09 -7.86
N SER A 102 10.93 2.29 -7.89
CA SER A 102 9.77 2.62 -8.72
C SER A 102 10.16 2.72 -10.20
N TYR A 103 9.84 1.69 -10.98
CA TYR A 103 10.15 1.65 -12.43
C TYR A 103 8.97 1.98 -13.30
N TRP A 104 7.79 1.49 -12.94
CA TRP A 104 6.59 1.67 -13.75
C TRP A 104 6.01 3.07 -13.59
N THR A 105 5.95 3.57 -12.37
CA THR A 105 5.35 4.86 -12.03
C THR A 105 6.14 6.04 -12.60
N ASN A 106 7.44 5.89 -12.83
CA ASN A 106 8.27 6.91 -13.49
C ASN A 106 7.93 7.15 -14.97
N THR A 107 6.89 6.51 -15.52
CA THR A 107 6.50 6.65 -16.93
C THR A 107 5.44 7.71 -17.20
N GLY A 108 5.13 8.57 -16.22
CA GLY A 108 4.15 9.68 -16.36
C GLY A 108 2.70 9.29 -16.10
N ALA A 109 2.41 8.01 -15.86
CA ALA A 109 1.05 7.53 -15.59
C ALA A 109 0.48 8.07 -14.25
N MET A 110 1.34 8.49 -13.32
CA MET A 110 0.92 8.99 -12.01
C MET A 110 0.34 10.40 -12.02
N ASP A 111 0.60 11.20 -13.05
CA ASP A 111 -0.04 12.51 -13.20
C ASP A 111 -1.56 12.38 -13.31
N GLU A 112 -2.04 11.30 -13.94
CA GLU A 112 -3.47 10.98 -14.03
C GLU A 112 -4.06 10.61 -12.66
N VAL A 113 -3.34 9.86 -11.82
CA VAL A 113 -3.78 9.53 -10.46
C VAL A 113 -3.87 10.78 -9.59
N ALA A 114 -2.85 11.61 -9.62
CA ALA A 114 -2.87 12.88 -8.90
C ALA A 114 -4.05 13.76 -9.33
N GLU A 115 -4.37 13.75 -10.63
CA GLU A 115 -5.54 14.44 -11.16
C GLU A 115 -6.84 13.82 -10.66
N TYR A 116 -7.00 12.50 -10.70
CA TYR A 116 -8.20 11.81 -10.21
C TYR A 116 -8.42 12.01 -8.72
N LEU A 117 -7.37 12.02 -7.92
CA LEU A 117 -7.46 12.30 -6.49
C LEU A 117 -7.90 13.75 -6.18
N LYS A 118 -7.68 14.68 -7.10
CA LYS A 118 -8.13 16.09 -6.96
C LYS A 118 -9.63 16.28 -7.23
N TYR A 119 -10.27 15.42 -8.02
CA TYR A 119 -11.65 15.63 -8.48
C TYR A 119 -12.74 15.36 -7.43
N ASN A 120 -12.53 14.47 -6.47
CA ASN A 120 -13.54 14.20 -5.43
C ASN A 120 -12.91 14.20 -4.04
N THR A 121 -13.19 15.27 -3.32
CA THR A 121 -12.27 15.78 -2.34
C THR A 121 -12.24 15.07 -0.98
N MET A 122 -13.33 14.61 -0.40
CA MET A 122 -13.30 14.06 0.96
C MET A 122 -13.33 12.53 1.01
N GLU A 123 -14.32 11.89 0.40
CA GLU A 123 -14.49 10.43 0.50
C GLU A 123 -13.32 9.63 -0.10
N ILE A 124 -12.77 10.09 -1.24
CA ILE A 124 -11.61 9.42 -1.87
C ILE A 124 -10.36 9.60 -1.03
N ARG A 125 -10.18 10.75 -0.41
CA ARG A 125 -9.02 11.01 0.49
C ARG A 125 -9.03 10.07 1.69
N GLU A 126 -10.17 9.91 2.34
CA GLU A 126 -10.32 9.00 3.48
C GLU A 126 -10.00 7.56 3.08
N ASP A 127 -10.55 7.09 1.97
CA ASP A 127 -10.28 5.76 1.45
C ASP A 127 -8.79 5.56 1.09
N VAL A 128 -8.14 6.57 0.48
CA VAL A 128 -6.72 6.49 0.14
C VAL A 128 -5.87 6.46 1.41
N ILE A 129 -6.21 7.24 2.42
CA ILE A 129 -5.56 7.20 3.72
C ILE A 129 -5.68 5.81 4.34
N GLU A 130 -6.86 5.21 4.31
CA GLU A 130 -7.08 3.86 4.80
C GLU A 130 -6.23 2.85 4.03
N MET A 131 -6.21 2.92 2.69
CA MET A 131 -5.41 2.01 1.87
C MET A 131 -3.90 2.20 2.08
N VAL A 132 -3.41 3.44 2.22
CA VAL A 132 -2.00 3.75 2.53
C VAL A 132 -1.64 3.23 3.92
N SER A 133 -2.59 3.22 4.86
CA SER A 133 -2.43 2.61 6.18
C SER A 133 -2.40 1.07 6.15
N GLY A 134 -2.53 0.45 4.97
CA GLY A 134 -2.55 -1.00 4.80
C GLY A 134 -3.94 -1.62 4.91
N GLY A 135 -4.99 -0.80 5.05
CA GLY A 135 -6.38 -1.20 5.01
C GLY A 135 -6.88 -1.55 3.61
N LYS A 136 -8.14 -1.93 3.52
CA LYS A 136 -8.83 -2.24 2.27
C LYS A 136 -10.22 -1.62 2.30
N ILE A 137 -10.70 -1.14 1.15
CA ILE A 137 -11.99 -0.53 1.00
C ILE A 137 -12.98 -1.53 0.43
N ASP A 138 -14.12 -1.71 1.10
CA ASP A 138 -15.23 -2.50 0.58
C ASP A 138 -16.02 -1.67 -0.44
N ILE A 139 -16.00 -2.07 -1.69
CA ILE A 139 -16.70 -1.39 -2.78
C ILE A 139 -17.09 -2.33 -3.90
N ILE A 140 -18.29 -2.15 -4.42
CA ILE A 140 -18.72 -2.88 -5.61
C ILE A 140 -18.41 -2.04 -6.84
N ILE A 141 -17.52 -2.52 -7.67
CA ILE A 141 -17.17 -1.97 -8.96
C ILE A 141 -17.94 -2.73 -10.05
N ASN A 142 -18.86 -2.06 -10.69
CA ASN A 142 -19.73 -2.68 -11.70
C ASN A 142 -19.29 -2.38 -13.13
N GLU A 143 -18.42 -1.39 -13.32
CA GLU A 143 -18.16 -0.83 -14.63
C GLU A 143 -16.70 -0.83 -15.01
N GLU A 144 -16.48 -0.96 -16.29
CA GLU A 144 -15.17 -0.89 -16.93
C GLU A 144 -14.95 0.51 -17.46
N PHE A 145 -13.94 1.19 -16.97
CA PHE A 145 -13.45 2.41 -17.59
C PHE A 145 -12.88 2.09 -18.97
N ARG A 146 -13.26 2.87 -20.00
CA ARG A 146 -12.92 2.58 -21.39
C ARG A 146 -12.27 3.78 -22.08
N ALA A 147 -11.38 3.50 -23.04
CA ALA A 147 -10.76 4.54 -23.84
C ALA A 147 -11.82 5.41 -24.56
N GLY A 148 -11.65 6.73 -24.50
CA GLY A 148 -12.55 7.70 -25.12
C GLY A 148 -13.83 7.98 -24.32
N GLN A 149 -13.89 7.58 -23.06
CA GLN A 149 -14.87 8.10 -22.11
C GLN A 149 -14.46 9.51 -21.63
N GLU A 150 -15.42 10.26 -21.11
CA GLU A 150 -15.12 11.48 -20.35
C GLU A 150 -14.31 11.14 -19.08
N ALA A 151 -13.62 12.14 -18.55
CA ALA A 151 -12.91 11.99 -17.28
C ALA A 151 -13.87 11.48 -16.18
N PRO A 152 -13.45 10.53 -15.34
CA PRO A 152 -14.30 9.96 -14.29
C PRO A 152 -14.70 11.04 -13.29
N LYS A 153 -15.99 11.06 -12.90
CA LYS A 153 -16.58 12.10 -12.03
C LYS A 153 -17.03 11.55 -10.69
N THR A 154 -17.41 10.28 -10.66
CA THR A 154 -17.87 9.63 -9.42
C THR A 154 -16.78 8.78 -8.79
N LYS A 155 -16.88 8.56 -7.47
CA LYS A 155 -15.96 7.68 -6.73
C LYS A 155 -15.78 6.32 -7.42
N LYS A 156 -16.88 5.70 -7.87
CA LYS A 156 -16.83 4.38 -8.56
C LYS A 156 -16.14 4.45 -9.91
N GLU A 157 -16.37 5.48 -10.70
CA GLU A 157 -15.70 5.69 -11.98
C GLU A 157 -14.20 5.93 -11.80
N ILE A 158 -13.81 6.72 -10.79
CA ILE A 158 -12.41 6.99 -10.46
C ILE A 158 -11.71 5.70 -10.07
N TYR A 159 -12.29 4.90 -9.17
CA TYR A 159 -11.70 3.62 -8.79
C TYR A 159 -11.68 2.62 -9.93
N SER A 160 -12.74 2.57 -10.77
CA SER A 160 -12.72 1.75 -11.97
C SER A 160 -11.57 2.12 -12.91
N ALA A 161 -11.33 3.40 -13.14
CA ALA A 161 -10.19 3.87 -13.92
C ALA A 161 -8.86 3.47 -13.28
N MET A 162 -8.69 3.69 -11.97
CA MET A 162 -7.47 3.35 -11.24
C MET A 162 -7.18 1.84 -11.25
N ILE A 163 -8.19 0.99 -11.18
CA ILE A 163 -8.03 -0.47 -11.27
C ILE A 163 -7.57 -0.86 -12.67
N ILE A 164 -8.23 -0.38 -13.71
CA ILE A 164 -7.93 -0.75 -15.09
C ILE A 164 -6.55 -0.23 -15.52
N LEU A 165 -6.17 0.95 -15.04
CA LEU A 165 -4.83 1.51 -15.25
C LEU A 165 -3.76 0.83 -14.38
N GLY A 166 -4.15 -0.05 -13.45
CA GLY A 166 -3.23 -0.83 -12.63
C GLY A 166 -2.74 -0.13 -11.36
N PHE A 167 -3.32 1.00 -10.97
CA PHE A 167 -2.92 1.72 -9.74
C PHE A 167 -3.47 1.08 -8.47
N LEU A 168 -4.61 0.42 -8.57
CA LEU A 168 -5.24 -0.28 -7.46
C LEU A 168 -5.48 -1.75 -7.82
N SER A 169 -5.46 -2.61 -6.82
CA SER A 169 -5.86 -4.01 -6.93
C SER A 169 -7.28 -4.18 -6.40
N TYR A 170 -8.10 -4.91 -7.15
CA TYR A 170 -9.47 -5.23 -6.77
C TYR A 170 -9.69 -6.74 -6.80
N HIS A 171 -10.13 -7.31 -5.69
CA HIS A 171 -10.42 -8.73 -5.58
C HIS A 171 -11.48 -8.96 -4.51
N ASP A 172 -12.46 -9.81 -4.81
CA ASP A 172 -13.54 -10.22 -3.89
C ASP A 172 -14.25 -9.05 -3.18
N GLY A 173 -14.54 -7.98 -3.93
CA GLY A 173 -15.23 -6.79 -3.40
C GLY A 173 -14.32 -5.80 -2.69
N TYR A 174 -13.05 -6.09 -2.53
CA TYR A 174 -12.10 -5.24 -1.81
C TYR A 174 -11.10 -4.55 -2.74
N LEU A 175 -10.89 -3.28 -2.47
CA LEU A 175 -9.92 -2.41 -3.13
C LEU A 175 -8.74 -2.15 -2.21
N LYS A 176 -7.51 -2.19 -2.74
CA LYS A 176 -6.29 -1.90 -1.99
C LYS A 176 -5.18 -1.39 -2.89
N ILE A 177 -4.18 -0.75 -2.31
CA ILE A 177 -2.90 -0.47 -2.99
C ILE A 177 -2.13 -1.79 -3.09
N PRO A 178 -1.71 -2.22 -4.30
CA PRO A 178 -1.20 -3.57 -4.49
C PRO A 178 0.18 -3.83 -3.88
N ASN A 179 1.09 -2.87 -3.92
CA ASN A 179 2.50 -3.11 -3.63
C ASN A 179 3.26 -1.85 -3.20
N LYS A 180 4.53 -2.04 -2.82
CA LYS A 180 5.38 -0.95 -2.33
C LYS A 180 5.66 0.11 -3.40
N GLU A 181 5.82 -0.26 -4.66
CA GLU A 181 6.05 0.69 -5.76
C GLU A 181 4.92 1.72 -5.82
N LEU A 182 3.67 1.27 -5.81
CA LEU A 182 2.52 2.15 -5.84
C LEU A 182 2.25 2.84 -4.51
N MET A 183 2.52 2.17 -3.39
CA MET A 183 2.40 2.78 -2.08
C MET A 183 3.20 4.08 -1.99
N LEU A 184 4.45 4.08 -2.44
CA LEU A 184 5.31 5.27 -2.45
C LEU A 184 4.73 6.42 -3.30
N GLU A 185 4.04 6.10 -4.39
CA GLU A 185 3.42 7.12 -5.22
C GLU A 185 2.14 7.70 -4.59
N PHE A 186 1.32 6.87 -3.96
CA PHE A 186 0.18 7.37 -3.19
C PHE A 186 0.64 8.24 -2.00
N GLU A 187 1.73 7.88 -1.34
CA GLU A 187 2.34 8.68 -0.29
C GLU A 187 2.79 10.05 -0.80
N LYS A 188 3.45 10.10 -1.96
CA LYS A 188 3.83 11.37 -2.61
C LYS A 188 2.60 12.20 -2.97
N ALA A 189 1.56 11.57 -3.53
CA ALA A 189 0.33 12.26 -3.88
C ALA A 189 -0.37 12.85 -2.65
N LEU A 190 -0.41 12.14 -1.53
CA LEU A 190 -0.96 12.63 -0.28
C LEU A 190 -0.12 13.77 0.34
N ALA A 191 1.19 13.79 0.09
CA ALA A 191 2.08 14.85 0.56
C ALA A 191 1.94 16.18 -0.23
N ASP A 192 1.16 16.21 -1.31
CA ASP A 192 0.86 17.43 -2.06
C ASP A 192 0.06 18.42 -1.18
N GLU A 193 0.40 19.70 -1.23
CA GLU A 193 -0.24 20.77 -0.45
C GLU A 193 -1.77 20.82 -0.62
N SER A 194 -2.29 20.32 -1.73
CA SER A 194 -3.72 20.21 -1.97
C SER A 194 -4.46 19.29 -0.99
N PHE A 195 -3.74 18.42 -0.27
CA PHE A 195 -4.27 17.54 0.75
C PHE A 195 -4.28 18.14 2.18
N GLY A 196 -3.80 19.37 2.35
CA GLY A 196 -3.91 20.11 3.61
C GLY A 196 -3.33 19.35 4.82
N VAL A 197 -4.17 19.06 5.82
CA VAL A 197 -3.74 18.41 7.08
C VAL A 197 -3.01 17.07 6.86
N VAL A 198 -3.36 16.29 5.83
CA VAL A 198 -2.68 15.01 5.53
C VAL A 198 -1.25 15.24 5.08
N SER A 199 -1.01 16.26 4.26
CA SER A 199 0.33 16.67 3.84
C SER A 199 1.21 17.01 5.05
N GLU A 200 0.67 17.75 6.01
CA GLU A 200 1.36 18.09 7.25
C GLU A 200 1.69 16.86 8.10
N ILE A 201 0.77 15.91 8.21
CA ILE A 201 1.00 14.64 8.93
C ILE A 201 2.17 13.88 8.30
N ILE A 202 2.20 13.78 6.97
CA ILE A 202 3.27 13.07 6.26
C ILE A 202 4.62 13.76 6.46
N GLU A 203 4.68 15.09 6.39
CA GLU A 203 5.90 15.83 6.70
C GLU A 203 6.35 15.61 8.15
N ASN A 204 5.42 15.56 9.09
CA ASN A 204 5.70 15.31 10.49
C ASN A 204 6.11 13.84 10.77
N SER A 205 5.88 12.91 9.84
CA SER A 205 6.27 11.50 10.02
C SER A 205 7.79 11.32 10.20
N ARG A 206 8.61 12.17 9.57
CA ARG A 206 10.07 12.18 9.76
C ARG A 206 10.45 12.64 11.17
N LYS A 207 9.72 13.62 11.71
CA LYS A 207 9.92 14.09 13.09
C LYS A 207 9.54 13.00 14.08
N MET A 208 8.42 12.31 13.81
CA MET A 208 7.95 11.17 14.61
C MET A 208 8.98 10.06 14.68
N LEU A 209 9.50 9.61 13.54
CA LEU A 209 10.53 8.58 13.49
C LEU A 209 11.79 8.99 14.27
N LYS A 210 12.24 10.22 14.08
CA LYS A 210 13.41 10.76 14.80
C LYS A 210 13.19 10.80 16.31
N ALA A 211 12.03 11.31 16.76
CA ALA A 211 11.66 11.37 18.17
C ALA A 211 11.64 9.95 18.79
N THR A 212 11.02 9.00 18.10
CA THR A 212 10.95 7.60 18.53
C THR A 212 12.35 7.00 18.70
N VAL A 213 13.20 7.09 17.70
CA VAL A 213 14.56 6.50 17.75
C VAL A 213 15.44 7.17 18.80
N SER A 214 15.23 8.46 19.09
CA SER A 214 15.94 9.18 20.15
C SER A 214 15.38 8.94 21.55
N GLY A 215 14.15 8.42 21.66
CA GLY A 215 13.47 8.21 22.96
C GLY A 215 12.72 9.45 23.47
N ASP A 216 12.42 10.41 22.59
CA ASP A 216 11.69 11.63 22.92
C ASP A 216 10.17 11.39 22.96
N CYS A 217 9.69 10.93 24.12
CA CYS A 217 8.28 10.63 24.35
C CYS A 217 7.39 11.90 24.29
N GLU A 218 7.91 13.07 24.65
CA GLU A 218 7.12 14.31 24.64
C GLU A 218 6.76 14.72 23.22
N THR A 219 7.72 14.69 22.30
CA THR A 219 7.49 14.96 20.88
C THR A 219 6.54 13.92 20.27
N VAL A 220 6.69 12.63 20.60
CA VAL A 220 5.78 11.58 20.12
C VAL A 220 4.33 11.84 20.56
N VAL A 221 4.12 12.17 21.84
CA VAL A 221 2.79 12.48 22.39
C VAL A 221 2.20 13.73 21.76
N SER A 222 2.98 14.80 21.59
CA SER A 222 2.53 16.04 20.96
C SER A 222 2.06 15.80 19.53
N LEU A 223 2.86 15.13 18.71
CA LEU A 223 2.51 14.82 17.31
C LEU A 223 1.24 13.97 17.21
N LEU A 224 1.07 12.97 18.10
CA LEU A 224 -0.15 12.16 18.13
C LEU A 224 -1.38 12.98 18.55
N HIS A 225 -1.21 13.90 19.48
CA HIS A 225 -2.29 14.78 19.94
C HIS A 225 -2.76 15.71 18.83
N ASP A 226 -1.82 16.32 18.10
CA ASP A 226 -2.11 17.24 16.99
C ASP A 226 -2.88 16.53 15.87
N ILE A 227 -2.46 15.32 15.54
CA ILE A 227 -3.11 14.49 14.54
C ILE A 227 -4.53 14.09 14.96
N HIS A 228 -4.71 13.68 16.22
CA HIS A 228 -6.02 13.29 16.73
C HIS A 228 -7.02 14.47 16.71
N ASN A 229 -6.54 15.69 16.88
CA ASN A 229 -7.36 16.89 16.81
C ASN A 229 -7.56 17.43 15.37
N SER A 230 -7.01 16.76 14.37
CA SER A 230 -7.21 17.15 12.97
C SER A 230 -8.67 17.04 12.54
N GLU A 231 -9.04 17.75 11.47
CA GLU A 231 -10.41 17.76 10.93
C GLU A 231 -10.75 16.50 10.10
N ILE A 232 -9.82 15.56 9.97
CA ILE A 232 -10.02 14.34 9.18
C ILE A 232 -10.67 13.27 10.07
N PRO A 233 -11.90 12.81 9.77
CA PRO A 233 -12.64 11.90 10.64
C PRO A 233 -11.93 10.59 10.93
N ILE A 234 -11.23 10.00 9.96
CA ILE A 234 -10.48 8.75 10.15
C ILE A 234 -9.31 8.90 11.13
N LEU A 235 -8.83 10.12 11.35
CA LEU A 235 -7.77 10.42 12.29
C LEU A 235 -8.31 10.73 13.70
N GLN A 236 -9.62 10.88 13.82
CA GLN A 236 -10.34 11.03 15.10
C GLN A 236 -10.75 9.67 15.63
N TYR A 237 -9.79 8.88 16.02
CA TYR A 237 -9.99 7.48 16.36
C TYR A 237 -10.70 7.27 17.70
N ASN A 238 -11.63 6.32 17.70
CA ASN A 238 -12.36 5.88 18.88
C ASN A 238 -12.08 4.42 19.25
N ASP A 239 -11.29 3.70 18.47
CA ASP A 239 -10.94 2.30 18.65
C ASP A 239 -9.46 2.02 18.30
N GLU A 240 -8.97 0.80 18.58
CA GLU A 240 -7.58 0.40 18.31
C GLU A 240 -7.26 0.36 16.81
N ASN A 241 -8.23 0.01 15.95
CA ASN A 241 -8.02 -0.05 14.51
C ASN A 241 -7.75 1.34 13.93
N SER A 242 -8.56 2.32 14.33
CA SER A 242 -8.36 3.72 13.93
C SER A 242 -7.03 4.28 14.44
N LEU A 243 -6.65 3.96 15.69
CA LEU A 243 -5.34 4.31 16.24
C LEU A 243 -4.20 3.67 15.43
N SER A 244 -4.36 2.41 15.03
CA SER A 244 -3.42 1.71 14.17
C SER A 244 -3.27 2.38 12.80
N CYS A 245 -4.36 2.84 12.18
CA CYS A 245 -4.32 3.61 10.93
C CYS A 245 -3.52 4.90 11.10
N VAL A 246 -3.80 5.67 12.14
CA VAL A 246 -3.05 6.90 12.44
C VAL A 246 -1.57 6.63 12.62
N LEU A 247 -1.21 5.58 13.37
CA LEU A 247 0.19 5.23 13.56
C LEU A 247 0.89 4.82 12.28
N THR A 248 0.19 4.16 11.37
CA THR A 248 0.75 3.86 10.05
C THR A 248 1.11 5.14 9.30
N LEU A 249 0.27 6.16 9.36
CA LEU A 249 0.55 7.45 8.71
C LEU A 249 1.70 8.20 9.37
N VAL A 250 1.72 8.29 10.69
CA VAL A 250 2.77 9.04 11.39
C VAL A 250 4.14 8.38 11.34
N TYR A 251 4.20 7.10 11.01
CA TYR A 251 5.44 6.37 10.75
C TYR A 251 5.68 6.11 9.26
N LEU A 252 5.00 6.82 8.36
CA LEU A 252 5.09 6.59 6.93
C LEU A 252 6.52 6.69 6.42
N SER A 253 7.27 7.71 6.84
CA SER A 253 8.68 7.89 6.48
C SER A 253 9.59 6.76 6.99
N ALA A 254 9.13 5.96 7.95
CA ALA A 254 9.90 4.80 8.39
C ALA A 254 10.07 3.75 7.29
N ARG A 255 9.14 3.67 6.35
CA ARG A 255 9.19 2.70 5.24
C ARG A 255 10.40 2.87 4.31
N ASP A 256 11.02 4.04 4.28
CA ASP A 256 12.25 4.30 3.53
C ASP A 256 13.47 3.56 4.13
N THR A 257 13.43 3.31 5.44
CA THR A 257 14.57 2.79 6.21
C THR A 257 14.26 1.54 7.01
N TYR A 258 12.97 1.18 7.12
CA TYR A 258 12.49 0.01 7.84
C TYR A 258 11.50 -0.79 7.00
N ARG A 259 11.54 -2.11 7.13
CA ARG A 259 10.42 -2.97 6.78
C ARG A 259 9.43 -2.90 7.95
N VAL A 260 8.24 -2.38 7.71
CA VAL A 260 7.19 -2.21 8.72
C VAL A 260 6.18 -3.33 8.58
N GLU A 261 5.98 -4.11 9.62
CA GLU A 261 5.02 -5.21 9.69
C GLU A 261 3.96 -4.91 10.76
N ARG A 262 2.70 -5.20 10.45
CA ARG A 262 1.58 -5.11 11.39
C ARG A 262 1.16 -6.50 11.81
N GLU A 263 0.70 -6.65 13.06
CA GLU A 263 0.23 -7.92 13.61
C GLU A 263 1.22 -9.07 13.36
N GLU A 264 2.51 -8.77 13.48
CA GLU A 264 3.56 -9.73 13.22
C GLU A 264 3.68 -10.74 14.36
N LYS A 265 3.68 -12.03 14.01
CA LYS A 265 3.94 -13.08 15.00
C LYS A 265 5.37 -12.96 15.53
N SER A 266 5.52 -12.68 16.81
CA SER A 266 6.80 -12.53 17.49
C SER A 266 6.75 -13.12 18.89
N GLY A 267 7.75 -13.91 19.25
CA GLY A 267 7.77 -14.58 20.54
C GLY A 267 6.50 -15.40 20.80
N LYS A 268 5.79 -15.10 21.89
CA LYS A 268 4.57 -15.80 22.35
C LYS A 268 3.26 -15.11 21.93
N GLY A 269 3.30 -14.16 20.99
CA GLY A 269 2.12 -13.41 20.56
C GLY A 269 2.30 -12.70 19.26
N TYR A 270 1.54 -11.62 19.09
CA TYR A 270 1.57 -10.73 17.93
C TYR A 270 1.86 -9.32 18.41
N THR A 271 2.75 -8.62 17.71
CA THR A 271 3.02 -7.20 17.93
C THR A 271 2.04 -6.36 17.12
N ASP A 272 1.63 -5.19 17.61
CA ASP A 272 0.83 -4.28 16.79
C ASP A 272 1.66 -3.77 15.61
N PHE A 273 2.90 -3.33 15.84
CA PHE A 273 3.84 -2.94 14.81
C PHE A 273 5.26 -3.40 15.13
N SER A 274 5.95 -3.90 14.12
CA SER A 274 7.37 -4.24 14.15
C SER A 274 8.12 -3.48 13.06
N PHE A 275 9.20 -2.83 13.41
CA PHE A 275 10.03 -2.05 12.50
C PHE A 275 11.41 -2.69 12.38
N HIS A 276 11.63 -3.40 11.28
CA HIS A 276 12.87 -4.10 10.96
C HIS A 276 13.78 -3.19 10.15
N PRO A 277 14.95 -2.79 10.65
CA PRO A 277 15.81 -1.87 9.93
C PRO A 277 16.37 -2.50 8.66
N ILE A 278 16.36 -1.74 7.57
CA ILE A 278 17.02 -2.13 6.31
C ILE A 278 18.53 -2.01 6.45
N ARG A 279 19.00 -1.01 7.21
CA ARG A 279 20.41 -0.79 7.47
C ARG A 279 20.80 -1.39 8.82
N LYS A 280 21.84 -2.23 8.85
CA LYS A 280 22.32 -2.91 10.08
C LYS A 280 22.64 -1.99 11.26
N ARG A 281 22.99 -0.74 10.99
CA ARG A 281 23.33 0.26 12.03
C ARG A 281 22.12 0.88 12.72
N ASP A 282 20.94 0.75 12.12
CA ASP A 282 19.72 1.37 12.63
C ASP A 282 19.08 0.44 13.68
N LYS A 283 18.41 1.02 14.66
CA LYS A 283 17.76 0.25 15.75
C LYS A 283 16.44 -0.30 15.28
N ALA A 284 16.18 -1.57 15.54
CA ALA A 284 14.83 -2.12 15.42
C ALA A 284 13.96 -1.59 16.55
N PHE A 285 12.66 -1.45 16.31
CA PHE A 285 11.73 -1.10 17.37
C PHE A 285 10.36 -1.76 17.20
N ILE A 286 9.67 -1.92 18.29
CA ILE A 286 8.34 -2.50 18.41
C ILE A 286 7.42 -1.45 18.99
N VAL A 287 6.24 -1.30 18.44
CA VAL A 287 5.20 -0.44 18.98
C VAL A 287 4.03 -1.32 19.42
N GLU A 288 3.61 -1.15 20.66
CA GLU A 288 2.42 -1.76 21.22
C GLU A 288 1.43 -0.67 21.61
N LEU A 289 0.18 -0.85 21.21
CA LEU A 289 -0.90 0.11 21.39
C LEU A 289 -1.84 -0.35 22.47
N LYS A 290 -2.32 0.58 23.26
CA LYS A 290 -3.40 0.31 24.20
C LYS A 290 -4.37 1.48 24.24
N LYS A 291 -5.65 1.16 24.34
CA LYS A 291 -6.70 2.11 24.59
C LYS A 291 -7.19 1.93 26.04
N ASP A 292 -7.35 3.05 26.74
CA ASP A 292 -7.86 3.10 28.11
C ASP A 292 -7.03 2.29 29.13
N GLU A 293 -5.76 2.01 28.81
CA GLU A 293 -4.81 1.31 29.67
C GLU A 293 -3.55 2.16 29.91
N LYS A 294 -2.74 1.74 30.88
CA LYS A 294 -1.48 2.42 31.19
C LYS A 294 -0.34 1.92 30.29
N VAL A 295 0.57 2.82 29.95
CA VAL A 295 1.78 2.50 29.15
C VAL A 295 2.64 1.37 29.71
N ASP A 296 2.66 1.22 31.03
CA ASP A 296 3.42 0.14 31.67
C ASP A 296 2.86 -1.25 31.34
N ILE A 297 1.56 -1.37 31.11
CA ILE A 297 0.91 -2.63 30.68
C ILE A 297 1.39 -3.02 29.27
N ALA A 298 1.43 -2.07 28.35
CA ALA A 298 1.93 -2.31 26.99
C ALA A 298 3.41 -2.71 26.99
N LEU A 299 4.25 -2.04 27.81
CA LEU A 299 5.65 -2.42 27.96
C LEU A 299 5.84 -3.79 28.62
N ALA A 300 5.02 -4.11 29.62
CA ALA A 300 5.04 -5.42 30.26
C ALA A 300 4.68 -6.51 29.23
N GLN A 301 3.68 -6.28 28.39
CA GLN A 301 3.29 -7.21 27.32
C GLN A 301 4.44 -7.50 26.35
N ILE A 302 5.16 -6.47 25.88
CA ILE A 302 6.31 -6.64 24.99
C ILE A 302 7.37 -7.54 25.65
N LYS A 303 7.64 -7.34 26.95
CA LYS A 303 8.63 -8.11 27.70
C LYS A 303 8.18 -9.55 27.96
N GLU A 304 6.96 -9.74 28.46
CA GLU A 304 6.40 -11.05 28.82
C GLU A 304 6.18 -11.95 27.59
N LYS A 305 5.78 -11.38 26.46
CA LYS A 305 5.57 -12.10 25.19
C LYS A 305 6.88 -12.31 24.43
N GLU A 306 7.99 -11.81 24.92
CA GLU A 306 9.31 -12.00 24.32
C GLU A 306 9.39 -11.52 22.86
N TYR A 307 8.71 -10.44 22.51
CA TYR A 307 8.61 -9.93 21.16
C TYR A 307 9.98 -9.58 20.53
N VAL A 308 10.97 -9.34 21.36
CA VAL A 308 12.34 -9.01 20.92
C VAL A 308 13.10 -10.21 20.33
N GLN A 309 12.69 -11.44 20.59
CA GLN A 309 13.42 -12.64 20.15
C GLN A 309 13.60 -12.71 18.63
N LYS A 310 12.61 -12.26 17.86
CA LYS A 310 12.70 -12.27 16.41
C LYS A 310 13.82 -11.38 15.88
N PHE A 311 13.98 -10.19 16.47
CA PHE A 311 15.06 -9.28 16.09
C PHE A 311 16.44 -9.84 16.46
N LYS A 312 16.55 -10.55 17.58
CA LYS A 312 17.80 -11.23 17.97
C LYS A 312 18.20 -12.34 16.98
N SER A 313 17.22 -13.05 16.41
CA SER A 313 17.47 -14.08 15.42
C SER A 313 17.86 -13.53 14.05
N GLU A 314 17.35 -12.35 13.69
CA GLU A 314 17.62 -11.69 12.41
C GLU A 314 18.93 -10.90 12.43
N ASN A 315 19.30 -10.30 13.57
CA ASN A 315 20.51 -9.49 13.68
C ASN A 315 20.94 -9.24 15.13
N ASN A 316 21.97 -9.93 15.60
CA ASN A 316 22.43 -9.89 17.00
C ASN A 316 22.90 -8.51 17.51
N GLU A 317 23.10 -7.53 16.63
CA GLU A 317 23.61 -6.20 17.00
C GLU A 317 22.53 -5.12 17.12
N VAL A 318 21.25 -5.45 16.85
CA VAL A 318 20.16 -4.47 16.83
C VAL A 318 19.56 -4.32 18.21
N LEU A 319 19.69 -3.13 18.80
CA LEU A 319 19.00 -2.75 20.02
C LEU A 319 17.50 -2.56 19.72
N ALA A 320 16.67 -3.45 20.26
CA ALA A 320 15.23 -3.28 20.17
C ALA A 320 14.77 -2.16 21.12
N VAL A 321 13.90 -1.32 20.61
CA VAL A 321 13.24 -0.25 21.36
C VAL A 321 11.77 -0.62 21.52
N ALA A 322 11.29 -0.77 22.74
CA ALA A 322 9.89 -1.00 23.00
C ALA A 322 9.19 0.36 23.20
N ILE A 323 8.09 0.55 22.52
CA ILE A 323 7.32 1.78 22.55
C ILE A 323 5.90 1.40 22.95
N ALA A 324 5.44 1.95 24.05
CA ALA A 324 4.05 1.88 24.46
C ALA A 324 3.37 3.21 24.13
N ILE A 325 2.33 3.16 23.32
CA ILE A 325 1.48 4.31 23.02
C ILE A 325 0.08 3.99 23.51
N CYS A 326 -0.42 4.82 24.40
CA CYS A 326 -1.74 4.66 24.99
C CYS A 326 -2.58 5.92 24.78
N TYR A 327 -3.87 5.71 24.50
CA TYR A 327 -4.87 6.74 24.43
C TYR A 327 -5.92 6.54 25.51
N ASP A 328 -6.14 7.56 26.32
CA ASP A 328 -7.21 7.60 27.33
C ASP A 328 -8.43 8.32 26.75
N SER A 329 -9.51 7.56 26.48
CA SER A 329 -10.73 8.06 25.86
C SER A 329 -11.50 9.05 26.73
N LYS A 330 -11.32 9.03 28.05
CA LYS A 330 -11.99 9.95 29.00
C LYS A 330 -11.32 11.31 29.05
N THR A 331 -9.99 11.31 29.12
CA THR A 331 -9.19 12.55 29.19
C THR A 331 -8.75 13.05 27.83
N LYS A 332 -8.92 12.23 26.78
CA LYS A 332 -8.43 12.47 25.41
C LYS A 332 -6.92 12.74 25.34
N LYS A 333 -6.18 12.10 26.23
CA LYS A 333 -4.72 12.25 26.31
C LYS A 333 -4.01 11.02 25.79
N HIS A 334 -2.91 11.27 25.08
CA HIS A 334 -1.95 10.25 24.72
C HIS A 334 -0.87 10.15 25.79
N SER A 335 -0.31 8.97 25.91
CA SER A 335 0.90 8.74 26.70
C SER A 335 1.83 7.81 25.93
N CYS A 336 3.11 8.03 26.10
CA CYS A 336 4.16 7.26 25.43
C CYS A 336 5.25 6.92 26.44
N LYS A 337 5.79 5.71 26.34
CA LYS A 337 6.97 5.29 27.07
C LYS A 337 7.87 4.49 26.13
N ILE A 338 9.13 4.83 26.10
CA ILE A 338 10.13 4.22 25.22
C ILE A 338 11.22 3.63 26.11
N GLU A 339 11.43 2.32 26.01
CA GLU A 339 12.49 1.62 26.73
C GLU A 339 13.37 0.82 25.76
N ARG A 340 14.67 0.78 26.06
CA ARG A 340 15.60 -0.14 25.37
C ARG A 340 15.51 -1.51 26.02
N ILE A 341 15.32 -2.53 25.19
CA ILE A 341 15.29 -3.93 25.62
C ILE A 341 16.54 -4.61 25.04
N GLN A 342 17.31 -5.24 25.92
CA GLN A 342 18.50 -6.01 25.52
C GLN A 342 18.16 -7.47 25.21
#